data_f17fe83f774299ca1a3cc0d4a1f716ce
#
_entry.id   f17fe83f774299ca1a3cc0d4a1f716ce
#
_cell.length_a   1.000
_cell.length_b   1.000
_cell.length_c   1.000
_cell.angle_alpha   90.00
_cell.angle_beta   90.00
_cell.angle_gamma   90.00
#
_symmetry.space_group_name_H-M   'P 1'
#
loop_
_entity.id
_entity.type
_entity.pdbx_description
1 polymer ?
#
loop_
_entity_poly.entity_id
_entity_poly.type
_entity_poly.pdbx_seq_one_letter_code
_entity_poly.pdbx_strand_id
1 'polypeptide(L)'
;WSQMLNLIHLTGMEKSLKNQYQNATNISSRINLHNLYSQNKQGWFPWIFQQCHIRPGLRILELGCGDGTLWTENLSLIPEDISITLSDISSGMLRDARRAIGSSDTRFAFRAFDCKKIPYKDESFDLVLANHVLFYCDDIPAVLKEVCRVLSPGGHFLCSAYGKAHMQEVSQLVEDFDDRIVLSADKLYERFGRENGRKILDPFFPDAKWHSYEDFLLVQDAEPLISYVLSCHGNQNQYILDHYK
;
A
#
# COMPACT_ATOMS: atom_id res chain seq x y z
N TRP A 1 -21.09 20.05 25.61
CA TRP A 1 -19.71 20.07 26.12
C TRP A 1 -19.45 18.87 27.06
N SER A 2 -20.34 18.52 27.96
CA SER A 2 -20.16 17.38 28.89
C SER A 2 -20.15 16.00 28.16
N GLN A 3 -20.88 15.84 27.06
CA GLN A 3 -20.84 14.61 26.24
C GLN A 3 -19.57 14.49 25.39
N MET A 4 -18.91 15.59 25.07
CA MET A 4 -17.64 15.58 24.33
C MET A 4 -16.45 15.19 25.23
N LEU A 5 -16.50 15.51 26.52
CA LEU A 5 -15.46 15.14 27.50
C LEU A 5 -15.50 13.64 27.85
N ASN A 6 -16.66 13.00 27.82
CA ASN A 6 -16.79 11.54 27.99
C ASN A 6 -16.26 10.71 26.81
N LEU A 7 -16.11 11.31 25.63
CA LEU A 7 -15.47 10.69 24.46
C LEU A 7 -13.93 10.68 24.53
N ILE A 8 -13.33 11.50 25.37
CA ILE A 8 -11.87 11.59 25.54
C ILE A 8 -11.32 10.46 26.45
N HIS A 9 -12.18 9.78 27.20
CA HIS A 9 -11.84 8.63 28.03
C HIS A 9 -12.08 7.27 27.38
N LEU A 10 -12.34 7.26 26.07
CA LEU A 10 -12.38 6.02 25.29
C LEU A 10 -10.98 5.41 25.23
N THR A 11 -10.86 4.18 25.66
CA THR A 11 -9.63 3.40 25.75
C THR A 11 -8.87 3.41 24.43
N GLY A 12 -7.53 3.30 24.44
CA GLY A 12 -6.69 3.30 23.24
C GLY A 12 -7.15 2.33 22.14
N MET A 13 -7.97 1.34 22.48
CA MET A 13 -8.58 0.37 21.58
C MET A 13 -9.68 0.97 20.69
N GLU A 14 -10.51 1.89 21.19
CA GLU A 14 -11.56 2.54 20.40
C GLU A 14 -10.99 3.60 19.46
N LYS A 15 -9.93 4.30 19.87
CA LYS A 15 -9.21 5.23 19.04
C LYS A 15 -8.51 4.51 17.87
N SER A 16 -7.98 3.32 18.12
CA SER A 16 -7.41 2.43 17.11
C SER A 16 -8.47 1.95 16.11
N LEU A 17 -9.64 1.51 16.58
CA LEU A 17 -10.74 1.08 15.72
C LEU A 17 -11.27 2.23 14.86
N LYS A 18 -11.50 3.41 15.43
CA LYS A 18 -11.96 4.59 14.70
C LYS A 18 -10.95 5.00 13.61
N ASN A 19 -9.67 4.98 13.91
CA ASN A 19 -8.60 5.25 12.93
C ASN A 19 -8.54 4.17 11.84
N GLN A 20 -8.77 2.89 12.18
CA GLN A 20 -8.81 1.79 11.20
C GLN A 20 -9.99 1.93 10.24
N TYR A 21 -11.19 2.26 10.72
CA TYR A 21 -12.36 2.49 9.86
C TYR A 21 -12.18 3.72 8.98
N GLN A 22 -11.66 4.80 9.52
CA GLN A 22 -11.38 6.02 8.76
C GLN A 22 -10.30 5.79 7.70
N ASN A 23 -9.25 5.04 8.02
CA ASN A 23 -8.21 4.66 7.07
C ASN A 23 -8.73 3.76 5.96
N ALA A 24 -9.56 2.77 6.26
CA ALA A 24 -10.18 1.91 5.25
C ALA A 24 -11.06 2.70 4.27
N THR A 25 -11.88 3.63 4.76
CA THR A 25 -12.70 4.52 3.92
C THR A 25 -11.83 5.42 3.04
N ASN A 26 -10.74 5.98 3.58
CA ASN A 26 -9.82 6.83 2.83
C ASN A 26 -9.08 6.05 1.74
N ILE A 27 -8.64 4.82 2.02
CA ILE A 27 -8.01 3.93 1.03
C ILE A 27 -9.00 3.60 -0.07
N SER A 28 -10.23 3.25 0.29
CA SER A 28 -11.30 2.94 -0.68
C SER A 28 -11.60 4.12 -1.59
N SER A 29 -11.64 5.35 -1.09
CA SER A 29 -11.87 6.55 -1.91
C SER A 29 -10.75 6.77 -2.92
N ARG A 30 -9.48 6.53 -2.52
CA ARG A 30 -8.32 6.65 -3.42
C ARG A 30 -8.32 5.58 -4.50
N ILE A 31 -8.57 4.33 -4.13
CA ILE A 31 -8.70 3.21 -5.08
C ILE A 31 -9.86 3.46 -6.05
N ASN A 32 -10.99 3.97 -5.57
CA ASN A 32 -12.17 4.23 -6.38
C ASN A 32 -11.90 5.26 -7.50
N LEU A 33 -11.15 6.33 -7.23
CA LEU A 33 -10.78 7.31 -8.25
C LEU A 33 -9.99 6.64 -9.39
N HIS A 34 -9.01 5.81 -9.05
CA HIS A 34 -8.24 5.06 -10.05
C HIS A 34 -9.12 4.06 -10.81
N ASN A 35 -9.97 3.30 -10.13
CA ASN A 35 -10.87 2.33 -10.77
C ASN A 35 -11.83 2.99 -11.77
N LEU A 36 -12.33 4.19 -11.46
CA LEU A 36 -13.29 4.90 -12.32
C LEU A 36 -12.63 5.55 -13.54
N TYR A 37 -11.46 6.13 -13.38
CA TYR A 37 -10.90 7.06 -14.37
C TYR A 37 -9.56 6.66 -14.99
N SER A 38 -8.92 5.57 -14.50
CA SER A 38 -7.71 5.03 -15.11
C SER A 38 -7.91 4.68 -16.58
N GLN A 39 -7.00 5.14 -17.42
CA GLN A 39 -7.01 4.81 -18.85
C GLN A 39 -6.23 3.55 -19.15
N ASN A 40 -5.40 3.06 -18.24
CA ASN A 40 -4.78 1.75 -18.35
C ASN A 40 -5.77 0.65 -17.95
N LYS A 41 -6.33 -0.04 -18.94
CA LYS A 41 -7.36 -1.07 -18.74
C LYS A 41 -6.84 -2.38 -18.15
N GLN A 42 -5.51 -2.56 -18.08
CA GLN A 42 -4.94 -3.72 -17.40
C GLN A 42 -5.19 -3.65 -15.89
N GLY A 43 -5.12 -2.45 -15.30
CA GLY A 43 -5.21 -2.25 -13.85
C GLY A 43 -3.89 -2.52 -13.12
N TRP A 44 -3.72 -1.84 -11.98
CA TRP A 44 -2.51 -1.90 -11.17
C TRP A 44 -2.23 -3.30 -10.62
N PHE A 45 -3.21 -3.94 -9.99
CA PHE A 45 -3.01 -5.24 -9.34
C PHE A 45 -2.76 -6.39 -10.33
N PRO A 46 -3.48 -6.51 -11.45
CA PRO A 46 -3.12 -7.46 -12.50
C PRO A 46 -1.73 -7.21 -13.09
N TRP A 47 -1.33 -5.93 -13.24
CA TRP A 47 0.00 -5.61 -13.73
C TRP A 47 1.10 -6.02 -12.74
N ILE A 48 0.97 -5.70 -11.44
CA ILE A 48 1.91 -6.15 -10.40
C ILE A 48 1.97 -7.68 -10.34
N PHE A 49 0.83 -8.34 -10.38
CA PHE A 49 0.77 -9.80 -10.38
C PHE A 49 1.56 -10.41 -11.56
N GLN A 50 1.46 -9.81 -12.72
CA GLN A 50 2.23 -10.23 -13.89
C GLN A 50 3.75 -10.09 -13.66
N GLN A 51 4.20 -9.03 -12.97
CA GLN A 51 5.62 -8.84 -12.63
C GLN A 51 6.13 -9.88 -11.63
N CYS A 52 5.25 -10.51 -10.86
CA CYS A 52 5.60 -11.55 -9.90
C CYS A 52 6.06 -12.86 -10.56
N HIS A 53 5.76 -13.08 -11.84
CA HIS A 53 6.08 -14.33 -12.56
C HIS A 53 5.69 -15.58 -11.77
N ILE A 54 4.44 -15.59 -11.27
CA ILE A 54 3.90 -16.66 -10.43
C ILE A 54 3.96 -18.01 -11.18
N ARG A 55 4.44 -19.04 -10.48
CA ARG A 55 4.53 -20.42 -10.97
C ARG A 55 4.31 -21.42 -9.83
N PRO A 56 3.95 -22.67 -10.14
CA PRO A 56 3.81 -23.71 -9.13
C PRO A 56 5.07 -23.89 -8.28
N GLY A 57 4.90 -24.26 -7.03
CA GLY A 57 5.99 -24.55 -6.09
C GLY A 57 6.62 -23.34 -5.41
N LEU A 58 6.25 -22.10 -5.78
CA LEU A 58 6.83 -20.91 -5.14
C LEU A 58 6.35 -20.74 -3.69
N ARG A 59 7.28 -20.32 -2.84
CA ARG A 59 7.04 -19.83 -1.48
C ARG A 59 7.13 -18.31 -1.52
N ILE A 60 6.00 -17.64 -1.27
CA ILE A 60 5.86 -16.19 -1.42
C ILE A 60 5.59 -15.54 -0.07
N LEU A 61 6.23 -14.42 0.18
CA LEU A 61 5.93 -13.52 1.28
C LEU A 61 5.54 -12.15 0.73
N GLU A 62 4.39 -11.64 1.14
CA GLU A 62 4.06 -10.23 0.96
C GLU A 62 4.16 -9.48 2.28
N LEU A 63 4.91 -8.38 2.29
CA LEU A 63 5.04 -7.43 3.38
C LEU A 63 4.03 -6.30 3.16
N GLY A 64 3.18 -6.02 4.16
CA GLY A 64 2.16 -4.97 4.06
C GLY A 64 1.09 -5.28 3.02
N CYS A 65 0.46 -6.46 3.11
CA CYS A 65 -0.53 -6.92 2.12
C CYS A 65 -1.85 -6.12 2.11
N GLY A 66 -2.07 -5.26 3.12
CA GLY A 66 -3.32 -4.55 3.28
C GLY A 66 -4.53 -5.50 3.36
N ASP A 67 -5.57 -5.20 2.60
CA ASP A 67 -6.80 -6.00 2.51
C ASP A 67 -6.71 -7.21 1.57
N GLY A 68 -5.54 -7.46 0.98
CA GLY A 68 -5.29 -8.58 0.10
C GLY A 68 -5.77 -8.41 -1.35
N THR A 69 -6.08 -7.20 -1.77
CA THR A 69 -6.63 -6.90 -3.11
C THR A 69 -5.76 -7.45 -4.24
N LEU A 70 -4.42 -7.39 -4.13
CA LEU A 70 -3.52 -7.99 -5.12
C LEU A 70 -3.87 -9.45 -5.43
N TRP A 71 -4.19 -10.21 -4.41
CA TRP A 71 -4.45 -11.64 -4.52
C TRP A 71 -5.90 -11.94 -4.91
N THR A 72 -6.86 -11.20 -4.36
CA THR A 72 -8.29 -11.41 -4.67
C THR A 72 -8.61 -11.10 -6.13
N GLU A 73 -8.00 -10.07 -6.71
CA GLU A 73 -8.20 -9.75 -8.13
C GLU A 73 -7.54 -10.77 -9.09
N ASN A 74 -6.58 -11.56 -8.60
CA ASN A 74 -5.83 -12.52 -9.41
C ASN A 74 -6.04 -13.98 -8.96
N LEU A 75 -7.00 -14.24 -8.09
CA LEU A 75 -7.15 -15.52 -7.37
C LEU A 75 -7.26 -16.74 -8.31
N SER A 76 -7.93 -16.58 -9.45
CA SER A 76 -8.09 -17.64 -10.46
C SER A 76 -6.82 -17.96 -11.25
N LEU A 77 -5.81 -17.10 -11.17
CA LEU A 77 -4.52 -17.27 -11.85
C LEU A 77 -3.45 -17.90 -10.95
N ILE A 78 -3.76 -18.09 -9.65
CA ILE A 78 -2.83 -18.62 -8.67
C ILE A 78 -2.83 -20.15 -8.76
N PRO A 79 -1.66 -20.79 -8.98
CA PRO A 79 -1.55 -22.26 -9.00
C PRO A 79 -1.99 -22.90 -7.67
N GLU A 80 -2.42 -24.17 -7.74
CA GLU A 80 -2.78 -24.92 -6.55
C GLU A 80 -1.56 -25.27 -5.68
N ASP A 81 -0.44 -25.61 -6.32
CA ASP A 81 0.82 -25.93 -5.64
C ASP A 81 1.64 -24.65 -5.43
N ILE A 82 1.27 -23.86 -4.41
CA ILE A 82 1.96 -22.63 -4.04
C ILE A 82 1.73 -22.34 -2.55
N SER A 83 2.64 -21.64 -1.92
CA SER A 83 2.50 -21.17 -0.53
C SER A 83 2.70 -19.67 -0.45
N ILE A 84 1.68 -18.94 -0.01
CA ILE A 84 1.65 -17.49 0.06
C ILE A 84 1.45 -17.06 1.51
N THR A 85 2.41 -16.35 2.06
CA THR A 85 2.27 -15.71 3.38
C THR A 85 1.97 -14.23 3.19
N LEU A 86 0.81 -13.79 3.64
CA LEU A 86 0.42 -12.39 3.69
C LEU A 86 0.72 -11.82 5.07
N SER A 87 1.51 -10.75 5.10
CA SER A 87 1.82 -10.08 6.36
C SER A 87 1.45 -8.61 6.33
N ASP A 88 1.04 -8.12 7.49
CA ASP A 88 0.79 -6.71 7.74
C ASP A 88 1.02 -6.43 9.23
N ILE A 89 1.38 -5.19 9.57
CA ILE A 89 1.46 -4.76 10.97
C ILE A 89 0.05 -4.61 11.57
N SER A 90 -0.95 -4.35 10.73
CA SER A 90 -2.36 -4.22 11.12
C SER A 90 -3.06 -5.58 11.10
N SER A 91 -3.40 -6.08 12.28
CA SER A 91 -4.26 -7.28 12.40
C SER A 91 -5.66 -7.08 11.81
N GLY A 92 -6.12 -5.83 11.69
CA GLY A 92 -7.37 -5.46 11.03
C GLY A 92 -7.31 -5.75 9.54
N MET A 93 -6.27 -5.27 8.86
CA MET A 93 -6.03 -5.54 7.43
C MET A 93 -5.95 -7.03 7.15
N LEU A 94 -5.23 -7.80 7.99
CA LEU A 94 -5.14 -9.26 7.84
C LEU A 94 -6.49 -9.97 8.00
N ARG A 95 -7.37 -9.48 8.88
CA ARG A 95 -8.74 -10.02 8.99
C ARG A 95 -9.56 -9.76 7.72
N ASP A 96 -9.43 -8.58 7.15
CA ASP A 96 -10.12 -8.20 5.91
C ASP A 96 -9.57 -8.99 4.72
N ALA A 97 -8.24 -9.12 4.58
CA ALA A 97 -7.61 -9.96 3.58
C ALA A 97 -8.08 -11.43 3.67
N ARG A 98 -8.09 -11.99 4.88
CA ARG A 98 -8.57 -13.37 5.10
C ARG A 98 -10.03 -13.55 4.73
N ARG A 99 -10.87 -12.55 5.01
CA ARG A 99 -12.30 -12.58 4.64
C ARG A 99 -12.47 -12.51 3.14
N ALA A 100 -11.71 -11.64 2.46
CA ALA A 100 -11.80 -11.42 1.02
C ALA A 100 -11.30 -12.63 0.21
N ILE A 101 -10.18 -13.24 0.61
CA ILE A 101 -9.60 -14.43 -0.04
C ILE A 101 -10.43 -15.69 0.27
N GLY A 102 -10.96 -15.78 1.48
CA GLY A 102 -11.66 -16.97 1.99
C GLY A 102 -10.78 -17.79 2.95
N SER A 103 -11.35 -18.12 4.12
CA SER A 103 -10.63 -18.82 5.19
C SER A 103 -10.30 -20.28 4.87
N SER A 104 -10.92 -20.87 3.84
CA SER A 104 -10.70 -22.24 3.40
C SER A 104 -9.59 -22.41 2.37
N ASP A 105 -9.07 -21.32 1.81
CA ASP A 105 -7.98 -21.39 0.84
C ASP A 105 -6.65 -21.70 1.54
N THR A 106 -6.19 -22.94 1.39
CA THR A 106 -5.01 -23.45 2.06
C THR A 106 -3.69 -22.93 1.49
N ARG A 107 -3.71 -22.26 0.35
CA ARG A 107 -2.53 -21.63 -0.26
C ARG A 107 -2.04 -20.44 0.57
N PHE A 108 -2.90 -19.84 1.39
CA PHE A 108 -2.64 -18.59 2.10
C PHE A 108 -2.45 -18.78 3.61
N ALA A 109 -1.39 -18.17 4.13
CA ALA A 109 -1.16 -17.95 5.56
C ALA A 109 -1.17 -16.44 5.87
N PHE A 110 -1.65 -16.05 7.04
CA PHE A 110 -1.76 -14.65 7.46
C PHE A 110 -0.98 -14.45 8.75
N ARG A 111 -0.04 -13.50 8.78
CA ARG A 111 0.87 -13.26 9.91
C ARG A 111 1.03 -11.77 10.20
N ALA A 112 0.77 -11.36 11.46
CA ALA A 112 1.01 -9.98 11.90
C ALA A 112 2.45 -9.87 12.43
N PHE A 113 3.25 -9.01 11.81
CA PHE A 113 4.60 -8.66 12.28
C PHE A 113 5.12 -7.38 11.63
N ASP A 114 6.14 -6.78 12.25
CA ASP A 114 6.90 -5.68 11.67
C ASP A 114 7.92 -6.22 10.66
N CYS A 115 7.93 -5.69 9.44
CA CYS A 115 8.83 -6.10 8.36
C CYS A 115 10.34 -5.90 8.69
N LYS A 116 10.67 -5.12 9.72
CA LYS A 116 12.04 -5.01 10.25
C LYS A 116 12.50 -6.27 11.00
N LYS A 117 11.59 -7.19 11.32
CA LYS A 117 11.90 -8.45 11.99
C LYS A 117 10.97 -9.55 11.48
N ILE A 118 11.35 -10.16 10.39
CA ILE A 118 10.56 -11.23 9.74
C ILE A 118 10.71 -12.54 10.51
N PRO A 119 9.63 -13.11 11.12
CA PRO A 119 9.70 -14.26 12.00
C PRO A 119 9.80 -15.59 11.23
N TYR A 120 10.68 -15.64 10.24
CA TYR A 120 10.98 -16.80 9.42
C TYR A 120 12.48 -17.04 9.38
N LYS A 121 12.86 -18.29 9.10
CA LYS A 121 14.27 -18.69 8.94
C LYS A 121 14.86 -18.06 7.66
N ASP A 122 16.17 -18.06 7.57
CA ASP A 122 16.89 -17.73 6.36
C ASP A 122 16.40 -18.61 5.19
N GLU A 123 16.38 -18.06 3.99
CA GLU A 123 16.07 -18.78 2.75
C GLU A 123 14.66 -19.43 2.73
N SER A 124 13.69 -18.83 3.43
CA SER A 124 12.33 -19.36 3.53
C SER A 124 11.44 -19.07 2.34
N PHE A 125 11.78 -18.09 1.50
CA PHE A 125 10.93 -17.62 0.42
C PHE A 125 11.67 -17.48 -0.91
N ASP A 126 10.97 -17.75 -2.00
CA ASP A 126 11.47 -17.64 -3.36
C ASP A 126 11.09 -16.29 -3.99
N LEU A 127 10.04 -15.64 -3.46
CA LEU A 127 9.60 -14.31 -3.83
C LEU A 127 9.18 -13.55 -2.58
N VAL A 128 9.68 -12.33 -2.42
CA VAL A 128 9.21 -11.38 -1.42
C VAL A 128 8.64 -10.15 -2.13
N LEU A 129 7.47 -9.72 -1.71
CA LEU A 129 6.75 -8.55 -2.24
C LEU A 129 6.66 -7.45 -1.17
N ALA A 130 6.81 -6.18 -1.60
CA ALA A 130 6.54 -4.99 -0.78
C ALA A 130 5.83 -3.94 -1.64
N ASN A 131 4.53 -4.18 -1.92
CA ASN A 131 3.74 -3.32 -2.79
C ASN A 131 3.27 -2.07 -2.05
N HIS A 132 3.84 -0.90 -2.36
CA HIS A 132 3.57 0.39 -1.70
C HIS A 132 3.81 0.38 -0.18
N VAL A 133 4.90 -0.22 0.27
CA VAL A 133 5.20 -0.42 1.70
C VAL A 133 6.45 0.32 2.16
N LEU A 134 7.56 0.27 1.40
CA LEU A 134 8.87 0.70 1.88
C LEU A 134 8.89 2.16 2.34
N PHE A 135 8.16 3.05 1.70
CA PHE A 135 8.10 4.46 2.10
C PHE A 135 7.38 4.70 3.45
N TYR A 136 6.67 3.71 3.99
CA TYR A 136 6.11 3.79 5.35
C TYR A 136 7.09 3.30 6.42
N CYS A 137 8.18 2.61 6.02
CA CYS A 137 9.15 2.09 6.96
C CYS A 137 10.08 3.19 7.46
N ASP A 138 10.33 3.22 8.76
CA ASP A 138 11.26 4.16 9.39
C ASP A 138 12.74 3.76 9.20
N ASP A 139 13.03 2.46 9.01
CA ASP A 139 14.36 1.90 8.76
C ASP A 139 14.32 0.95 7.56
N ILE A 140 14.36 1.50 6.36
CA ILE A 140 14.34 0.73 5.10
C ILE A 140 15.55 -0.22 5.00
N PRO A 141 16.79 0.18 5.35
CA PRO A 141 17.91 -0.75 5.36
C PRO A 141 17.71 -1.98 6.24
N ALA A 142 17.09 -1.85 7.41
CA ALA A 142 16.77 -3.00 8.27
C ALA A 142 15.77 -3.94 7.59
N VAL A 143 14.73 -3.40 6.94
CA VAL A 143 13.77 -4.19 6.16
C VAL A 143 14.47 -4.93 5.03
N LEU A 144 15.32 -4.26 4.25
CA LEU A 144 16.01 -4.87 3.12
C LEU A 144 17.00 -5.96 3.54
N LYS A 145 17.64 -5.82 4.71
CA LYS A 145 18.47 -6.91 5.30
C LYS A 145 17.63 -8.14 5.60
N GLU A 146 16.45 -7.97 6.21
CA GLU A 146 15.55 -9.08 6.50
C GLU A 146 15.02 -9.72 5.21
N VAL A 147 14.68 -8.92 4.20
CA VAL A 147 14.29 -9.45 2.88
C VAL A 147 15.41 -10.30 2.28
N CYS A 148 16.67 -9.80 2.26
CA CYS A 148 17.81 -10.57 1.78
C CYS A 148 18.01 -11.86 2.58
N ARG A 149 17.82 -11.82 3.90
CA ARG A 149 18.00 -12.99 4.77
C ARG A 149 16.98 -14.10 4.49
N VAL A 150 15.71 -13.72 4.30
CA VAL A 150 14.63 -14.70 4.11
C VAL A 150 14.47 -15.16 2.67
N LEU A 151 15.06 -14.49 1.69
CA LEU A 151 15.08 -14.94 0.31
C LEU A 151 16.03 -16.12 0.11
N SER A 152 15.57 -17.15 -0.57
CA SER A 152 16.40 -18.26 -1.01
C SER A 152 17.38 -17.82 -2.12
N PRO A 153 18.50 -18.54 -2.32
CA PRO A 153 19.40 -18.31 -3.44
C PRO A 153 18.63 -18.30 -4.78
N GLY A 154 18.79 -17.22 -5.56
CA GLY A 154 18.03 -17.02 -6.81
C GLY A 154 16.59 -16.56 -6.62
N GLY A 155 16.16 -16.30 -5.39
CA GLY A 155 14.88 -15.70 -5.09
C GLY A 155 14.81 -14.24 -5.53
N HIS A 156 13.59 -13.70 -5.67
CA HIS A 156 13.35 -12.36 -6.19
C HIS A 156 12.69 -11.47 -5.15
N PHE A 157 13.06 -10.19 -5.14
CA PHE A 157 12.37 -9.14 -4.42
C PHE A 157 11.68 -8.21 -5.39
N LEU A 158 10.38 -7.98 -5.21
CA LEU A 158 9.59 -7.00 -5.95
C LEU A 158 9.04 -5.97 -4.97
N CYS A 159 9.33 -4.70 -5.24
CA CYS A 159 8.71 -3.60 -4.49
C CYS A 159 8.20 -2.54 -5.45
N SER A 160 7.22 -1.77 -5.02
CA SER A 160 6.67 -0.68 -5.79
C SER A 160 6.70 0.63 -5.01
N ALA A 161 6.80 1.73 -5.76
CA ALA A 161 6.73 3.08 -5.25
C ALA A 161 6.21 4.02 -6.34
N TYR A 162 5.75 5.18 -5.93
CA TYR A 162 5.47 6.29 -6.83
C TYR A 162 6.58 7.34 -6.77
N GLY A 163 6.60 8.25 -7.74
CA GLY A 163 7.54 9.37 -7.78
C GLY A 163 6.88 10.71 -7.41
N LYS A 164 7.68 11.76 -7.43
CA LYS A 164 7.26 13.12 -7.13
C LYS A 164 6.09 13.61 -8.00
N ALA A 165 6.04 13.18 -9.27
CA ALA A 165 5.01 13.61 -10.21
C ALA A 165 3.65 12.88 -10.04
N HIS A 166 3.56 11.90 -9.12
CA HIS A 166 2.30 11.18 -8.89
C HIS A 166 1.21 12.12 -8.38
N MET A 167 0.08 12.20 -9.09
CA MET A 167 -1.08 13.05 -8.78
C MET A 167 -0.73 14.56 -8.63
N GLN A 168 0.31 15.01 -9.32
CA GLN A 168 0.80 16.39 -9.24
C GLN A 168 -0.28 17.39 -9.68
N GLU A 169 -1.08 17.06 -10.69
CA GLU A 169 -2.15 17.91 -11.21
C GLU A 169 -3.24 18.13 -10.14
N VAL A 170 -3.54 17.12 -9.33
CA VAL A 170 -4.50 17.26 -8.21
C VAL A 170 -3.93 18.18 -7.14
N SER A 171 -2.64 18.04 -6.83
CA SER A 171 -1.98 18.94 -5.86
C SER A 171 -1.99 20.38 -6.35
N GLN A 172 -1.71 20.62 -7.63
CA GLN A 172 -1.75 21.95 -8.22
C GLN A 172 -3.17 22.55 -8.21
N LEU A 173 -4.18 21.75 -8.59
CA LEU A 173 -5.58 22.18 -8.57
C LEU A 173 -6.03 22.64 -7.18
N VAL A 174 -5.59 21.97 -6.14
CA VAL A 174 -5.94 22.29 -4.76
C VAL A 174 -5.15 23.52 -4.27
N GLU A 175 -3.88 23.64 -4.63
CA GLU A 175 -3.05 24.81 -4.35
C GLU A 175 -3.61 26.09 -5.03
N ASP A 176 -4.09 25.96 -6.27
CA ASP A 176 -4.75 27.07 -7.00
C ASP A 176 -6.08 27.48 -6.33
N PHE A 177 -6.77 26.55 -5.66
CA PHE A 177 -7.98 26.85 -4.91
C PHE A 177 -7.69 27.57 -3.58
N ASP A 178 -6.72 27.09 -2.81
CA ASP A 178 -6.25 27.69 -1.56
C ASP A 178 -4.79 27.28 -1.32
N ASP A 179 -3.86 28.20 -1.43
CA ASP A 179 -2.41 27.99 -1.34
C ASP A 179 -1.93 27.51 0.04
N ARG A 180 -2.79 27.55 1.05
CA ARG A 180 -2.53 27.00 2.39
C ARG A 180 -2.74 25.50 2.48
N ILE A 181 -3.41 24.90 1.47
CA ILE A 181 -3.74 23.48 1.48
C ILE A 181 -2.54 22.65 1.02
N VAL A 182 -2.15 21.68 1.86
CA VAL A 182 -1.14 20.67 1.56
C VAL A 182 -1.80 19.32 1.64
N LEU A 183 -1.96 18.61 0.52
CA LEU A 183 -2.63 17.31 0.45
C LEU A 183 -1.87 16.18 1.13
N SER A 184 -0.53 16.27 1.18
CA SER A 184 0.32 15.30 1.87
C SER A 184 1.40 16.04 2.64
N ALA A 185 1.30 16.03 3.96
CA ALA A 185 2.34 16.56 4.84
C ALA A 185 3.62 15.72 4.76
N ASP A 186 3.48 14.40 4.55
CA ASP A 186 4.57 13.46 4.40
C ASP A 186 4.84 13.21 2.91
N LYS A 187 5.96 13.70 2.41
CA LYS A 187 6.43 13.41 1.06
C LYS A 187 7.05 12.00 1.03
N LEU A 188 6.21 10.98 1.06
CA LEU A 188 6.62 9.58 1.16
C LEU A 188 7.59 9.16 0.05
N TYR A 189 7.48 9.73 -1.15
CA TYR A 189 8.41 9.50 -2.26
C TYR A 189 9.84 9.97 -1.95
N GLU A 190 10.04 10.89 -0.98
CA GLU A 190 11.38 11.30 -0.54
C GLU A 190 12.03 10.22 0.34
N ARG A 191 11.24 9.38 1.03
CA ARG A 191 11.75 8.25 1.80
C ARG A 191 12.10 7.07 0.88
N PHE A 192 11.19 6.69 -0.01
CA PHE A 192 11.39 5.67 -1.03
C PHE A 192 10.48 5.94 -2.22
N GLY A 193 11.04 6.34 -3.34
CA GLY A 193 10.31 6.72 -4.54
C GLY A 193 11.11 6.45 -5.81
N ARG A 194 10.55 6.85 -6.94
CA ARG A 194 11.18 6.71 -8.26
C ARG A 194 12.56 7.37 -8.30
N GLU A 195 12.71 8.51 -7.65
CA GLU A 195 13.91 9.36 -7.73
C GLU A 195 15.10 8.83 -6.91
N ASN A 196 14.82 8.10 -5.82
CA ASN A 196 15.86 7.66 -4.86
C ASN A 196 15.89 6.15 -4.63
N GLY A 197 14.84 5.43 -5.02
CA GLY A 197 14.67 4.00 -4.71
C GLY A 197 15.83 3.16 -5.26
N ARG A 198 16.35 3.46 -6.45
CA ARG A 198 17.52 2.76 -7.00
C ARG A 198 18.72 2.84 -6.06
N LYS A 199 19.08 4.04 -5.61
CA LYS A 199 20.21 4.26 -4.70
C LYS A 199 20.04 3.53 -3.37
N ILE A 200 18.80 3.43 -2.88
CA ILE A 200 18.48 2.73 -1.63
C ILE A 200 18.58 1.21 -1.81
N LEU A 201 18.17 0.69 -2.96
CA LEU A 201 18.20 -0.75 -3.26
C LEU A 201 19.60 -1.27 -3.62
N ASP A 202 20.43 -0.49 -4.29
CA ASP A 202 21.72 -0.92 -4.85
C ASP A 202 22.64 -1.67 -3.86
N PRO A 203 22.74 -1.30 -2.57
CA PRO A 203 23.56 -2.04 -1.61
C PRO A 203 23.08 -3.48 -1.33
N PHE A 204 21.80 -3.77 -1.61
CA PHE A 204 21.15 -5.05 -1.33
C PHE A 204 20.79 -5.81 -2.62
N PHE A 205 20.41 -5.08 -3.66
CA PHE A 205 19.92 -5.60 -4.94
C PHE A 205 20.54 -4.82 -6.11
N PRO A 206 21.84 -5.01 -6.41
CA PRO A 206 22.56 -4.22 -7.42
C PRO A 206 22.01 -4.40 -8.84
N ASP A 207 21.37 -5.55 -9.12
CA ASP A 207 20.78 -5.86 -10.42
C ASP A 207 19.28 -5.49 -10.52
N ALA A 208 18.76 -4.68 -9.58
CA ALA A 208 17.36 -4.28 -9.59
C ALA A 208 16.99 -3.57 -10.90
N LYS A 209 15.83 -3.92 -11.46
CA LYS A 209 15.28 -3.33 -12.69
C LYS A 209 14.04 -2.54 -12.38
N TRP A 210 13.89 -1.40 -13.07
CA TRP A 210 12.68 -0.59 -13.00
C TRP A 210 11.71 -1.00 -14.10
N HIS A 211 10.43 -1.14 -13.70
CA HIS A 211 9.32 -1.30 -14.62
C HIS A 211 8.32 -0.18 -14.30
N SER A 212 7.96 0.61 -15.32
CA SER A 212 6.97 1.68 -15.17
C SER A 212 5.58 1.15 -15.47
N TYR A 213 4.65 1.46 -14.59
CA TYR A 213 3.21 1.34 -14.89
C TYR A 213 2.74 2.68 -15.43
N GLU A 214 2.52 2.71 -16.73
CA GLU A 214 2.07 3.93 -17.41
C GLU A 214 0.56 4.04 -17.31
N ASP A 215 0.07 5.10 -16.65
CA ASP A 215 -1.35 5.38 -16.50
C ASP A 215 -1.59 6.87 -16.35
N PHE A 216 -2.79 7.29 -16.67
CA PHE A 216 -3.32 8.62 -16.34
C PHE A 216 -4.82 8.52 -16.05
N LEU A 217 -5.33 9.47 -15.27
CA LEU A 217 -6.74 9.53 -14.91
C LEU A 217 -7.44 10.58 -15.78
N LEU A 218 -8.50 10.19 -16.47
CA LEU A 218 -9.36 11.12 -17.19
C LEU A 218 -10.62 11.39 -16.35
N VAL A 219 -10.49 12.30 -15.39
CA VAL A 219 -11.56 12.59 -14.42
C VAL A 219 -12.59 13.53 -15.06
N GLN A 220 -13.84 13.09 -15.10
CA GLN A 220 -14.96 13.82 -15.69
C GLN A 220 -15.96 14.35 -14.65
N ASP A 221 -15.93 13.80 -13.43
CA ASP A 221 -16.83 14.15 -12.35
C ASP A 221 -16.08 14.71 -11.15
N ALA A 222 -16.57 15.80 -10.58
CA ALA A 222 -15.93 16.46 -9.45
C ALA A 222 -16.03 15.67 -8.14
N GLU A 223 -17.15 14.98 -7.89
CA GLU A 223 -17.42 14.32 -6.61
C GLU A 223 -16.40 13.22 -6.24
N PRO A 224 -16.01 12.30 -7.13
CA PRO A 224 -14.95 11.33 -6.84
C PRO A 224 -13.58 11.99 -6.60
N LEU A 225 -13.28 13.10 -7.31
CA LEU A 225 -12.04 13.85 -7.11
C LEU A 225 -12.03 14.55 -5.74
N ILE A 226 -13.15 15.16 -5.34
CA ILE A 226 -13.30 15.77 -4.01
C ILE A 226 -13.16 14.69 -2.93
N SER A 227 -13.78 13.52 -3.10
CA SER A 227 -13.65 12.40 -2.17
C SER A 227 -12.19 11.94 -2.05
N TYR A 228 -11.46 11.90 -3.16
CA TYR A 228 -10.03 11.63 -3.16
C TYR A 228 -9.25 12.67 -2.35
N VAL A 229 -9.46 13.97 -2.64
CA VAL A 229 -8.80 15.09 -1.93
C VAL A 229 -9.06 15.01 -0.43
N LEU A 230 -10.32 14.80 -0.02
CA LEU A 230 -10.70 14.69 1.40
C LEU A 230 -10.08 13.46 2.09
N SER A 231 -9.73 12.42 1.33
CA SER A 231 -9.08 11.21 1.83
C SER A 231 -7.57 11.34 2.06
N CYS A 232 -6.95 12.41 1.57
CA CYS A 232 -5.52 12.66 1.72
C CYS A 232 -5.13 12.98 3.17
N HIS A 233 -3.82 12.82 3.49
CA HIS A 233 -3.29 12.97 4.83
C HIS A 233 -2.68 14.35 5.11
N GLY A 234 -3.26 15.39 4.50
CA GLY A 234 -2.83 16.77 4.67
C GLY A 234 -3.73 17.58 5.60
N ASN A 235 -3.75 18.88 5.37
CA ASN A 235 -4.56 19.84 6.12
C ASN A 235 -5.84 20.29 5.38
N GLN A 236 -6.16 19.66 4.25
CA GLN A 236 -7.25 20.03 3.35
C GLN A 236 -8.61 20.11 4.05
N ASN A 237 -8.91 19.18 4.96
CA ASN A 237 -10.19 19.14 5.66
C ASN A 237 -10.46 20.40 6.49
N GLN A 238 -9.40 20.98 7.07
CA GLN A 238 -9.50 22.20 7.86
C GLN A 238 -9.88 23.39 6.98
N TYR A 239 -9.17 23.59 5.87
CA TYR A 239 -9.35 24.76 5.00
C TYR A 239 -10.56 24.64 4.08
N ILE A 240 -10.88 23.45 3.57
CA ILE A 240 -12.08 23.26 2.75
C ILE A 240 -13.33 23.56 3.57
N LEU A 241 -13.41 23.14 4.84
CA LEU A 241 -14.54 23.44 5.71
C LEU A 241 -14.68 24.95 6.00
N ASP A 242 -13.59 25.71 6.00
CA ASP A 242 -13.64 27.16 6.22
C ASP A 242 -14.26 27.93 5.06
N HIS A 243 -14.23 27.38 3.83
CA HIS A 243 -14.89 27.96 2.65
C HIS A 243 -16.41 27.76 2.64
N TYR A 244 -16.95 26.87 3.48
CA TYR A 244 -18.40 26.61 3.58
C TYR A 244 -19.06 27.29 4.78
N LYS A 245 -18.34 28.10 5.54
CA LYS A 245 -18.87 28.93 6.64
C LYS A 245 -19.16 30.35 6.17
#